data_e2c46cf5d787055715002256a2f4c3b9
#
_entry.id   e2c46cf5d787055715002256a2f4c3b9
#
_cell.length_a   1.000
_cell.length_b   1.000
_cell.length_c   1.000
_cell.angle_alpha   90.00
_cell.angle_beta   90.00
_cell.angle_gamma   90.00
#
_symmetry.space_group_name_H-M   'P 1'
#
loop_
_entity.id
_entity.type
_entity.pdbx_description
1 polymer ?
#
loop_
_entity_poly.entity_id
_entity_poly.type
_entity_poly.pdbx_seq_one_letter_code
_entity_poly.pdbx_strand_id
1 'polypeptide(L)'
;MSRLRLGALCVGVLLLGACQIEDRTPTGTRRDEDRIQHLISHYARSLSARDWTGVRSLFWQDGTYAGPLGPGAPTSYHQAVSIDVALRVLDRWLQGAEQRNFDVRVLRTDLRQEGDLAAAWVVTTRRTPSGSTSTEHDWIEHVVLRRIDGDWRILSVAAVSAPRGSER
;
A
#
# COMPACT_ATOMS: atom_id res chain seq x y z
N MET A 1 -53.36 -52.57 38.45
CA MET A 1 -52.49 -51.58 39.11
C MET A 1 -51.36 -51.25 38.11
N SER A 2 -51.53 -50.16 37.40
CA SER A 2 -50.70 -49.75 36.31
C SER A 2 -49.67 -48.74 36.82
N ARG A 3 -48.39 -48.97 36.54
CA ARG A 3 -47.32 -47.98 36.81
C ARG A 3 -46.78 -47.47 35.47
N LEU A 4 -47.20 -46.28 35.16
CA LEU A 4 -46.67 -45.48 34.06
C LEU A 4 -45.20 -45.07 34.37
N ARG A 5 -44.26 -45.43 33.54
CA ARG A 5 -42.88 -44.93 33.60
C ARG A 5 -42.75 -43.80 32.59
N LEU A 6 -42.64 -42.61 33.12
CA LEU A 6 -42.35 -41.39 32.35
C LEU A 6 -40.88 -41.44 31.92
N GLY A 7 -40.62 -41.62 30.63
CA GLY A 7 -39.27 -41.48 30.08
C GLY A 7 -38.95 -40.00 29.81
N ALA A 8 -38.00 -39.48 30.54
CA ALA A 8 -37.47 -38.12 30.31
C ALA A 8 -36.64 -38.11 28.99
N LEU A 9 -37.13 -37.43 27.99
CA LEU A 9 -36.43 -37.17 26.73
C LEU A 9 -35.49 -35.97 26.96
N CYS A 10 -34.19 -36.22 27.17
CA CYS A 10 -33.17 -35.16 27.16
C CYS A 10 -32.91 -34.74 25.74
N VAL A 11 -33.51 -33.63 25.32
CA VAL A 11 -33.13 -32.94 24.06
C VAL A 11 -31.86 -32.18 24.32
N GLY A 12 -30.71 -32.75 23.88
CA GLY A 12 -29.43 -32.07 23.87
C GLY A 12 -29.44 -31.02 22.77
N VAL A 13 -29.59 -29.76 23.13
CA VAL A 13 -29.36 -28.62 22.23
C VAL A 13 -27.86 -28.50 22.01
N LEU A 14 -27.37 -29.03 20.90
CA LEU A 14 -26.04 -28.75 20.39
C LEU A 14 -26.01 -27.29 19.92
N LEU A 15 -25.51 -26.42 20.82
CA LEU A 15 -25.11 -25.08 20.46
C LEU A 15 -23.88 -25.18 19.55
N LEU A 16 -24.12 -25.32 18.26
CA LEU A 16 -23.13 -25.04 17.23
C LEU A 16 -22.82 -23.54 17.30
N GLY A 17 -21.77 -23.21 18.06
CA GLY A 17 -21.16 -21.91 18.02
C GLY A 17 -20.63 -21.70 16.60
N ALA A 18 -21.46 -21.19 15.71
CA ALA A 18 -21.01 -20.61 14.47
C ALA A 18 -20.08 -19.47 14.83
N CYS A 19 -18.77 -19.66 14.62
CA CYS A 19 -17.86 -18.52 14.53
C CYS A 19 -18.40 -17.65 13.39
N GLN A 20 -19.20 -16.67 13.72
CA GLN A 20 -19.48 -15.58 12.82
C GLN A 20 -18.13 -14.91 12.58
N ILE A 21 -17.53 -15.18 11.42
CA ILE A 21 -16.55 -14.29 10.84
C ILE A 21 -17.36 -13.02 10.59
N GLU A 22 -17.29 -12.09 11.55
CA GLU A 22 -17.76 -10.74 11.29
C GLU A 22 -16.98 -10.25 10.07
N ASP A 23 -17.64 -10.22 8.93
CA ASP A 23 -17.21 -9.40 7.80
C ASP A 23 -17.13 -7.97 8.35
N ARG A 24 -15.93 -7.61 8.83
CA ARG A 24 -15.64 -6.24 9.21
C ARG A 24 -15.72 -5.41 7.94
N THR A 25 -16.88 -4.87 7.70
CA THR A 25 -17.04 -3.79 6.72
C THR A 25 -15.98 -2.75 7.03
N PRO A 26 -15.17 -2.36 6.04
CA PRO A 26 -14.13 -1.35 6.24
C PRO A 26 -14.77 -0.13 6.92
N THR A 27 -14.28 0.24 8.10
CA THR A 27 -14.78 1.43 8.82
C THR A 27 -14.20 2.68 8.18
N GLY A 28 -14.53 2.90 6.92
CA GLY A 28 -14.17 4.07 6.15
C GLY A 28 -15.37 4.61 5.42
N THR A 29 -15.37 5.89 5.13
CA THR A 29 -16.36 6.47 4.24
C THR A 29 -15.83 6.39 2.80
N ARG A 30 -16.73 6.25 1.82
CA ARG A 30 -16.37 6.32 0.40
C ARG A 30 -15.58 7.57 0.06
N ARG A 31 -15.85 8.67 0.77
CA ARG A 31 -15.10 9.92 0.62
C ARG A 31 -13.65 9.81 1.08
N ASP A 32 -13.37 9.05 2.13
CA ASP A 32 -12.01 8.84 2.60
C ASP A 32 -11.24 7.91 1.67
N GLU A 33 -11.89 6.87 1.13
CA GLU A 33 -11.30 6.01 0.10
C GLU A 33 -10.90 6.81 -1.14
N ASP A 34 -11.78 7.70 -1.63
CA ASP A 34 -11.49 8.58 -2.76
C ASP A 34 -10.30 9.51 -2.46
N ARG A 35 -10.23 10.07 -1.24
CA ARG A 35 -9.11 10.92 -0.81
C ARG A 35 -7.79 10.17 -0.77
N ILE A 36 -7.78 8.94 -0.24
CA ILE A 36 -6.59 8.10 -0.16
C ILE A 36 -6.13 7.70 -1.56
N GLN A 37 -7.05 7.28 -2.44
CA GLN A 37 -6.72 6.95 -3.83
C GLN A 37 -6.16 8.16 -4.58
N HIS A 38 -6.71 9.34 -4.33
CA HIS A 38 -6.21 10.60 -4.90
C HIS A 38 -4.79 10.92 -4.42
N LEU A 39 -4.51 10.70 -3.12
CA LEU A 39 -3.18 10.89 -2.53
C LEU A 39 -2.17 9.93 -3.13
N ILE A 40 -2.51 8.63 -3.27
CA ILE A 40 -1.64 7.62 -3.91
C ILE A 40 -1.36 7.99 -5.37
N SER A 41 -2.39 8.42 -6.11
CA SER A 41 -2.22 8.87 -7.49
C SER A 41 -1.36 10.14 -7.59
N HIS A 42 -1.50 11.05 -6.62
CA HIS A 42 -0.65 12.25 -6.54
C HIS A 42 0.80 11.88 -6.25
N TYR A 43 1.03 10.96 -5.31
CA TYR A 43 2.36 10.42 -5.02
C TYR A 43 3.06 9.88 -6.29
N ALA A 44 2.37 9.03 -7.07
CA ALA A 44 2.92 8.48 -8.31
C ALA A 44 3.21 9.57 -9.36
N ARG A 45 2.30 10.55 -9.54
CA ARG A 45 2.51 11.67 -10.46
C ARG A 45 3.68 12.56 -10.05
N SER A 46 3.80 12.88 -8.76
CA SER A 46 4.92 13.70 -8.25
C SER A 46 6.25 12.98 -8.42
N LEU A 47 6.30 11.65 -8.21
CA LEU A 47 7.48 10.85 -8.52
C LEU A 47 7.85 10.94 -9.99
N SER A 48 6.90 10.75 -10.92
CA SER A 48 7.10 10.82 -12.37
C SER A 48 7.59 12.21 -12.81
N ALA A 49 7.05 13.26 -12.19
CA ALA A 49 7.45 14.64 -12.45
C ALA A 49 8.80 15.00 -11.80
N ARG A 50 9.37 14.12 -10.95
CA ARG A 50 10.54 14.40 -10.11
C ARG A 50 10.31 15.62 -9.20
N ASP A 51 9.06 15.85 -8.80
CA ASP A 51 8.70 16.87 -7.82
C ASP A 51 8.92 16.32 -6.42
N TRP A 52 10.18 16.34 -5.99
CA TRP A 52 10.58 15.80 -4.69
C TRP A 52 9.94 16.54 -3.52
N THR A 53 9.72 17.85 -3.67
CA THR A 53 9.02 18.65 -2.67
C THR A 53 7.55 18.24 -2.58
N GLY A 54 6.88 18.04 -3.72
CA GLY A 54 5.54 17.51 -3.79
C GLY A 54 5.44 16.12 -3.16
N VAL A 55 6.34 15.20 -3.52
CA VAL A 55 6.39 13.88 -2.89
C VAL A 55 6.54 14.00 -1.37
N ARG A 56 7.52 14.81 -0.91
CA ARG A 56 7.78 14.99 0.53
C ARG A 56 6.58 15.52 1.30
N SER A 57 5.82 16.41 0.71
CA SER A 57 4.64 17.01 1.32
C SER A 57 3.49 16.03 1.59
N LEU A 58 3.46 14.90 0.90
CA LEU A 58 2.45 13.85 1.09
C LEU A 58 2.75 12.94 2.29
N PHE A 59 3.99 12.96 2.76
CA PHE A 59 4.43 12.16 3.89
C PHE A 59 4.27 12.90 5.22
N TRP A 60 4.06 12.12 6.28
CA TRP A 60 4.28 12.59 7.63
C TRP A 60 5.75 12.99 7.82
N GLN A 61 6.04 13.87 8.81
CA GLN A 61 7.40 14.38 9.04
C GLN A 61 8.47 13.28 9.20
N ASP A 62 8.11 12.17 9.87
CA ASP A 62 8.97 11.01 10.09
C ASP A 62 8.66 9.86 9.12
N GLY A 63 8.09 10.17 7.97
CA GLY A 63 7.72 9.18 6.96
C GLY A 63 8.91 8.38 6.46
N THR A 64 8.70 7.09 6.21
CA THR A 64 9.76 6.15 5.86
C THR A 64 9.54 5.43 4.53
N TYR A 65 10.64 4.96 3.96
CA TYR A 65 10.66 4.12 2.77
C TYR A 65 11.54 2.89 3.01
N ALA A 66 11.08 1.72 2.57
CA ALA A 66 11.86 0.48 2.58
C ALA A 66 11.72 -0.21 1.20
N GLY A 67 12.81 -0.76 0.70
CA GLY A 67 12.84 -1.48 -0.57
C GLY A 67 13.79 -0.88 -1.60
N PRO A 68 13.87 -1.48 -2.79
CA PRO A 68 14.67 -0.95 -3.89
C PRO A 68 14.02 0.30 -4.47
N LEU A 69 14.82 1.27 -4.88
CA LEU A 69 14.33 2.50 -5.53
C LEU A 69 13.99 2.29 -7.01
N GLY A 70 14.59 1.27 -7.63
CA GLY A 70 14.35 0.89 -9.02
C GLY A 70 15.32 -0.20 -9.46
N PRO A 71 15.06 -0.86 -10.61
CA PRO A 71 16.01 -1.79 -11.21
C PRO A 71 17.33 -1.05 -11.52
N GLY A 72 18.44 -1.61 -11.06
CA GLY A 72 19.76 -1.00 -11.22
C GLY A 72 20.02 0.21 -10.31
N ALA A 73 19.10 0.56 -9.41
CA ALA A 73 19.37 1.54 -8.39
C ALA A 73 20.52 1.05 -7.49
N PRO A 74 21.46 1.95 -7.12
CA PRO A 74 22.68 1.56 -6.40
C PRO A 74 22.40 1.06 -4.99
N THR A 75 21.20 1.28 -4.48
CA THR A 75 20.84 0.99 -3.10
C THR A 75 19.48 0.30 -3.01
N SER A 76 19.48 -0.84 -2.35
CA SER A 76 18.26 -1.50 -1.90
C SER A 76 18.17 -1.36 -0.38
N TYR A 77 17.15 -0.71 0.10
CA TYR A 77 16.95 -0.52 1.54
C TYR A 77 16.21 -1.72 2.12
N HIS A 78 16.95 -2.65 2.73
CA HIS A 78 16.36 -3.75 3.51
C HIS A 78 15.83 -3.26 4.87
N GLN A 79 16.28 -2.09 5.32
CA GLN A 79 15.76 -1.39 6.49
C GLN A 79 15.08 -0.10 6.05
N ALA A 80 14.06 0.31 6.81
CA ALA A 80 13.39 1.56 6.54
C ALA A 80 14.34 2.76 6.74
N VAL A 81 14.34 3.66 5.77
CA VAL A 81 15.05 4.95 5.84
C VAL A 81 14.03 6.08 5.80
N SER A 82 14.42 7.28 6.23
CA SER A 82 13.53 8.42 6.09
C SER A 82 13.25 8.71 4.61
N ILE A 83 12.07 9.21 4.32
CA ILE A 83 11.70 9.58 2.95
C ILE A 83 12.69 10.58 2.35
N ASP A 84 13.23 11.50 3.14
CA ASP A 84 14.22 12.47 2.68
C ASP A 84 15.52 11.81 2.19
N VAL A 85 15.95 10.73 2.85
CA VAL A 85 17.10 9.93 2.40
C VAL A 85 16.77 9.24 1.09
N ALA A 86 15.62 8.57 1.01
CA ALA A 86 15.19 7.86 -0.20
C ALA A 86 15.10 8.80 -1.41
N LEU A 87 14.49 9.98 -1.25
CA LEU A 87 14.34 10.96 -2.32
C LEU A 87 15.69 11.53 -2.78
N ARG A 88 16.63 11.83 -1.86
CA ARG A 88 17.97 12.27 -2.26
C ARG A 88 18.73 11.22 -3.06
N VAL A 89 18.60 9.94 -2.72
CA VAL A 89 19.25 8.86 -3.48
C VAL A 89 18.58 8.68 -4.83
N LEU A 90 17.25 8.73 -4.90
CA LEU A 90 16.49 8.65 -6.14
C LEU A 90 16.84 9.82 -7.07
N ASP A 91 16.87 11.05 -6.55
CA ASP A 91 17.26 12.24 -7.29
C ASP A 91 18.67 12.09 -7.90
N ARG A 92 19.64 11.70 -7.06
CA ARG A 92 21.02 11.49 -7.53
C ARG A 92 21.11 10.41 -8.61
N TRP A 93 20.38 9.29 -8.43
CA TRP A 93 20.36 8.21 -9.41
C TRP A 93 19.77 8.64 -10.75
N LEU A 94 18.78 9.54 -10.73
CA LEU A 94 18.11 10.04 -11.92
C LEU A 94 18.83 11.27 -12.54
N GLN A 95 19.91 11.76 -11.92
CA GLN A 95 20.70 12.85 -12.51
C GLN A 95 21.27 12.42 -13.86
N GLY A 96 21.08 13.25 -14.88
CA GLY A 96 21.50 12.97 -16.25
C GLY A 96 20.57 12.06 -17.06
N ALA A 97 19.59 11.40 -16.44
CA ALA A 97 18.57 10.68 -17.16
C ALA A 97 17.49 11.64 -17.69
N GLU A 98 17.07 11.44 -18.95
CA GLU A 98 15.95 12.19 -19.49
C GLU A 98 14.68 11.92 -18.67
N GLN A 99 13.86 12.96 -18.44
CA GLN A 99 12.64 12.83 -17.64
C GLN A 99 11.68 11.77 -18.21
N ARG A 100 11.58 11.64 -19.53
CA ARG A 100 10.75 10.62 -20.18
C ARG A 100 11.15 9.17 -19.87
N ASN A 101 12.38 8.95 -19.40
CA ASN A 101 12.89 7.62 -19.04
C ASN A 101 12.56 7.21 -17.62
N PHE A 102 11.88 8.07 -16.85
CA PHE A 102 11.38 7.74 -15.52
C PHE A 102 9.89 8.09 -15.42
N ASP A 103 9.08 7.09 -15.08
CA ASP A 103 7.63 7.24 -14.95
C ASP A 103 7.11 6.21 -13.97
N VAL A 104 6.10 6.58 -13.19
CA VAL A 104 5.43 5.72 -12.22
C VAL A 104 3.92 5.80 -12.45
N ARG A 105 3.31 4.67 -12.75
CA ARG A 105 1.86 4.57 -12.99
C ARG A 105 1.23 3.60 -12.01
N VAL A 106 0.17 4.02 -11.36
CA VAL A 106 -0.66 3.14 -10.53
C VAL A 106 -1.53 2.29 -11.45
N LEU A 107 -1.45 0.97 -11.29
CA LEU A 107 -2.27 0.00 -12.02
C LEU A 107 -3.48 -0.44 -11.19
N ARG A 108 -3.27 -0.68 -9.90
CA ARG A 108 -4.30 -1.14 -8.98
C ARG A 108 -4.00 -0.69 -7.56
N THR A 109 -5.06 -0.44 -6.80
CA THR A 109 -4.99 -0.15 -5.37
C THR A 109 -6.05 -0.97 -4.65
N ASP A 110 -5.61 -1.81 -3.71
CA ASP A 110 -6.45 -2.49 -2.75
C ASP A 110 -6.31 -1.79 -1.41
N LEU A 111 -7.38 -1.14 -0.95
CA LEU A 111 -7.38 -0.28 0.24
C LEU A 111 -8.15 -0.91 1.38
N ARG A 112 -7.60 -0.82 2.57
CA ARG A 112 -8.29 -1.09 3.84
C ARG A 112 -8.13 0.10 4.76
N GLN A 113 -9.25 0.55 5.33
CA GLN A 113 -9.27 1.66 6.28
C GLN A 113 -9.97 1.24 7.56
N GLU A 114 -9.42 1.67 8.68
CA GLU A 114 -10.03 1.52 10.00
C GLU A 114 -9.82 2.83 10.78
N GLY A 115 -10.89 3.63 10.89
CA GLY A 115 -10.83 4.96 11.50
C GLY A 115 -9.84 5.88 10.80
N ASP A 116 -8.84 6.35 11.54
CA ASP A 116 -7.81 7.27 11.06
C ASP A 116 -6.55 6.55 10.52
N LEU A 117 -6.59 5.24 10.41
CA LEU A 117 -5.51 4.42 9.86
C LEU A 117 -5.97 3.74 8.57
N ALA A 118 -5.11 3.72 7.57
CA ALA A 118 -5.35 3.00 6.32
C ALA A 118 -4.08 2.29 5.86
N ALA A 119 -4.27 1.18 5.15
CA ALA A 119 -3.21 0.47 4.45
C ALA A 119 -3.66 0.17 3.02
N ALA A 120 -2.77 0.40 2.07
CA ALA A 120 -3.03 0.13 0.66
C ALA A 120 -1.94 -0.79 0.08
N TRP A 121 -2.38 -1.82 -0.64
CA TRP A 121 -1.55 -2.59 -1.54
C TRP A 121 -1.69 -1.97 -2.93
N VAL A 122 -0.59 -1.38 -3.40
CA VAL A 122 -0.57 -0.62 -4.66
C VAL A 122 0.30 -1.37 -5.65
N VAL A 123 -0.27 -1.75 -6.78
CA VAL A 123 0.50 -2.26 -7.91
C VAL A 123 0.83 -1.08 -8.81
N THR A 124 2.12 -0.85 -9.04
CA THR A 124 2.60 0.20 -9.92
C THR A 124 3.46 -0.38 -11.02
N THR A 125 3.43 0.22 -12.19
CA THR A 125 4.47 0.03 -13.21
C THR A 125 5.44 1.20 -13.14
N ARG A 126 6.73 0.91 -13.14
CA ARG A 126 7.79 1.92 -13.14
C ARG A 126 8.63 1.77 -14.38
N ARG A 127 8.71 2.86 -15.15
CA ARG A 127 9.72 3.02 -16.20
C ARG A 127 10.97 3.61 -15.57
N THR A 128 12.11 2.99 -15.79
CA THR A 128 13.39 3.43 -15.23
C THR A 128 14.48 3.48 -16.27
N PRO A 129 15.45 4.41 -16.16
CA PRO A 129 16.57 4.50 -17.08
C PRO A 129 17.38 3.20 -17.15
N SER A 130 17.78 2.82 -18.36
CA SER A 130 18.68 1.69 -18.62
C SER A 130 19.62 2.06 -19.78
N GLY A 131 20.78 2.63 -19.45
CA GLY A 131 21.67 3.22 -20.45
C GLY A 131 20.98 4.35 -21.23
N SER A 132 20.95 4.24 -22.55
CA SER A 132 20.27 5.19 -23.46
C SER A 132 18.77 4.92 -23.63
N THR A 133 18.26 3.85 -23.04
CA THR A 133 16.86 3.41 -23.11
C THR A 133 16.19 3.42 -21.75
N SER A 134 15.00 2.84 -21.67
CA SER A 134 14.30 2.61 -20.41
C SER A 134 13.74 1.20 -20.36
N THR A 135 13.57 0.67 -19.15
CA THR A 135 12.90 -0.59 -18.89
C THR A 135 11.68 -0.37 -18.02
N GLU A 136 10.66 -1.18 -18.20
CA GLU A 136 9.46 -1.16 -17.36
C GLU A 136 9.42 -2.41 -16.50
N HIS A 137 9.05 -2.22 -15.23
CA HIS A 137 8.89 -3.28 -14.26
C HIS A 137 7.70 -2.99 -13.35
N ASP A 138 6.99 -4.04 -12.97
CA ASP A 138 5.91 -3.93 -12.01
C ASP A 138 6.44 -4.02 -10.59
N TRP A 139 5.79 -3.31 -9.71
CA TRP A 139 6.12 -3.18 -8.30
C TRP A 139 4.88 -3.38 -7.45
N ILE A 140 5.08 -3.95 -6.29
CA ILE A 140 4.07 -4.00 -5.24
C ILE A 140 4.56 -3.09 -4.11
N GLU A 141 3.73 -2.13 -3.75
CA GLU A 141 3.99 -1.20 -2.67
C GLU A 141 2.94 -1.39 -1.58
N HIS A 142 3.38 -1.55 -0.34
CA HIS A 142 2.54 -1.46 0.83
C HIS A 142 2.65 -0.06 1.41
N VAL A 143 1.58 0.70 1.33
CA VAL A 143 1.50 2.09 1.77
C VAL A 143 0.67 2.16 3.03
N VAL A 144 1.25 2.64 4.12
CA VAL A 144 0.54 2.90 5.38
C VAL A 144 0.26 4.39 5.48
N LEU A 145 -1.00 4.72 5.77
CA LEU A 145 -1.47 6.10 5.84
C LEU A 145 -2.16 6.36 7.18
N ARG A 146 -2.11 7.59 7.62
CA ARG A 146 -2.84 8.06 8.79
C ARG A 146 -3.49 9.41 8.50
N ARG A 147 -4.70 9.62 9.05
CA ARG A 147 -5.35 10.92 9.05
C ARG A 147 -4.83 11.73 10.23
N ILE A 148 -4.28 12.90 9.94
CA ILE A 148 -3.65 13.81 10.90
C ILE A 148 -4.18 15.20 10.60
N ASP A 149 -4.77 15.85 11.59
CA ASP A 149 -5.40 17.17 11.46
C ASP A 149 -6.42 17.27 10.29
N GLY A 150 -7.11 16.16 10.03
CA GLY A 150 -8.12 16.05 8.97
C GLY A 150 -7.59 15.64 7.60
N ASP A 151 -6.27 15.60 7.40
CA ASP A 151 -5.63 15.21 6.15
C ASP A 151 -4.97 13.83 6.24
N TRP A 152 -5.07 13.07 5.16
CA TRP A 152 -4.34 11.81 5.02
C TRP A 152 -2.86 12.07 4.71
N ARG A 153 -1.96 11.37 5.41
CA ARG A 153 -0.51 11.43 5.23
C ARG A 153 0.07 10.03 5.14
N ILE A 154 1.09 9.86 4.30
CA ILE A 154 1.82 8.60 4.19
C ILE A 154 2.78 8.50 5.38
N LEU A 155 2.67 7.43 6.16
CA LEU A 155 3.60 7.10 7.24
C LEU A 155 4.78 6.29 6.72
N SER A 156 4.50 5.32 5.86
CA SER A 156 5.54 4.46 5.30
C SER A 156 5.15 3.88 3.95
N VAL A 157 6.16 3.62 3.14
CA VAL A 157 6.05 2.83 1.92
C VAL A 157 7.07 1.71 2.00
N ALA A 158 6.62 0.46 1.83
CA ALA A 158 7.49 -0.69 1.62
C ALA A 158 7.26 -1.22 0.20
N ALA A 159 8.33 -1.36 -0.59
CA ALA A 159 8.25 -1.72 -2.00
C ALA A 159 9.07 -2.98 -2.31
N VAL A 160 8.52 -3.82 -3.19
CA VAL A 160 9.22 -4.97 -3.78
C VAL A 160 8.94 -5.01 -5.28
N SER A 161 9.88 -5.53 -6.07
CA SER A 161 9.60 -5.82 -7.47
C SER A 161 8.61 -6.97 -7.57
N ALA A 162 7.58 -6.83 -8.40
CA ALA A 162 6.65 -7.92 -8.65
C ALA A 162 7.37 -9.07 -9.39
N PRO A 163 7.08 -10.34 -9.06
CA PRO A 163 7.58 -11.47 -9.83
C PRO A 163 7.10 -11.35 -11.28
N ARG A 164 7.99 -11.58 -12.24
CA ARG A 164 7.58 -11.68 -13.65
C ARG A 164 6.59 -12.84 -13.78
N GLY A 165 5.36 -12.56 -14.18
CA GLY A 165 4.35 -13.58 -14.43
C GLY A 165 3.17 -13.61 -13.46
N SER A 166 2.94 -12.60 -12.64
CA SER A 166 1.71 -12.48 -11.81
C SER A 166 0.49 -11.93 -12.58
N GLU A 167 0.49 -12.04 -13.91
CA GLU A 167 -0.73 -11.88 -14.70
C GLU A 167 -1.62 -13.11 -14.51
N ARG A 168 -2.60 -13.04 -13.58
CA ARG A 168 -3.81 -13.87 -13.62
C ARG A 168 -4.99 -13.08 -13.05
#